data_51de93ac3716747c74393c3aab2fef4d
#
_entry.id   51de93ac3716747c74393c3aab2fef4d
#
_cell.length_a   1.000
_cell.length_b   1.000
_cell.length_c   1.000
_cell.angle_alpha   90.00
_cell.angle_beta   90.00
_cell.angle_gamma   90.00
#
_symmetry.space_group_name_H-M   'P 1'
#
loop_
_entity.id
_entity.type
_entity.pdbx_description
1 polymer ?
#
loop_
_entity_poly.entity_id
_entity_poly.type
_entity_poly.pdbx_seq_one_letter_code
_entity_poly.pdbx_strand_id
1 'polypeptide(L)'
;MTRSRRYVAVDGPPGAGVSALARALAAATDATLVADPAPANPFLDDYARDPRRYAFQAQVYCLLARYRQQLEIAQPDLFGPTGVVADYVFARDALFAEVSLAPGEFALYRKIHALLSPRLPRPDLVVYLTADREVLRARIRRSVAAADRVIKLNVMDQLAHAMDEFFFSYDQTPLLVINTSEFDVVEQPNQLEAFIEVIRKARTGVQHYRPIRGR
;
A
#
# COMPACT_ATOMS: atom_id res chain seq x y z
N MET A 1 16.56 -27.69 1.67
CA MET A 1 16.69 -26.22 1.56
C MET A 1 15.29 -25.65 1.63
N THR A 2 14.88 -25.11 2.75
CA THR A 2 13.61 -24.39 2.92
C THR A 2 13.64 -23.18 2.01
N ARG A 3 12.78 -23.14 0.99
CA ARG A 3 12.57 -21.94 0.17
C ARG A 3 12.11 -20.85 1.12
N SER A 4 12.94 -19.83 1.32
CA SER A 4 12.56 -18.65 2.10
C SER A 4 11.31 -18.03 1.47
N ARG A 5 10.23 -17.95 2.23
CA ARG A 5 8.95 -17.36 1.83
C ARG A 5 9.19 -15.86 1.60
N ARG A 6 9.09 -15.40 0.34
CA ARG A 6 9.32 -14.00 0.01
C ARG A 6 8.09 -13.17 0.35
N TYR A 7 8.30 -12.13 1.17
CA TYR A 7 7.27 -11.14 1.47
C TYR A 7 7.51 -9.86 0.66
N VAL A 8 6.58 -9.53 -0.26
CA VAL A 8 6.59 -8.30 -1.06
C VAL A 8 5.43 -7.42 -0.64
N ALA A 9 5.69 -6.17 -0.32
CA ALA A 9 4.64 -5.18 -0.06
C ALA A 9 4.57 -4.20 -1.25
N VAL A 10 3.37 -4.02 -1.80
CA VAL A 10 3.09 -3.04 -2.86
C VAL A 10 2.37 -1.87 -2.22
N ASP A 11 2.80 -0.65 -2.48
CA ASP A 11 2.18 0.55 -1.93
C ASP A 11 2.22 1.71 -2.93
N GLY A 12 1.46 2.75 -2.68
CA GLY A 12 1.38 3.93 -3.52
C GLY A 12 0.15 4.77 -3.21
N PRO A 13 0.09 5.99 -3.75
CA PRO A 13 -1.06 6.86 -3.56
C PRO A 13 -2.32 6.26 -4.22
N PRO A 14 -3.51 6.64 -3.75
CA PRO A 14 -4.75 6.27 -4.39
C PRO A 14 -4.74 6.59 -5.90
N GLY A 15 -5.24 5.67 -6.71
CA GLY A 15 -5.20 5.76 -8.17
C GLY A 15 -3.90 5.25 -8.82
N ALA A 16 -2.87 4.88 -8.07
CA ALA A 16 -1.64 4.31 -8.63
C ALA A 16 -1.77 2.87 -9.13
N GLY A 17 -2.84 2.15 -8.75
CA GLY A 17 -3.07 0.77 -9.18
C GLY A 17 -2.53 -0.30 -8.23
N VAL A 18 -2.29 0.04 -6.96
CA VAL A 18 -1.67 -0.81 -5.92
C VAL A 18 -2.34 -2.17 -5.83
N SER A 19 -3.65 -2.22 -5.55
CA SER A 19 -4.36 -3.50 -5.35
C SER A 19 -4.45 -4.35 -6.63
N ALA A 20 -4.44 -3.71 -7.81
CA ALA A 20 -4.43 -4.44 -9.08
C ALA A 20 -3.07 -5.12 -9.31
N LEU A 21 -1.97 -4.40 -9.10
CA LEU A 21 -0.62 -4.96 -9.21
C LEU A 21 -0.39 -6.04 -8.16
N ALA A 22 -0.78 -5.82 -6.90
CA ALA A 22 -0.61 -6.80 -5.84
C ALA A 22 -1.34 -8.12 -6.15
N ARG A 23 -2.59 -8.06 -6.61
CA ARG A 23 -3.34 -9.26 -7.04
C ARG A 23 -2.66 -10.00 -8.17
N ALA A 24 -2.24 -9.28 -9.20
CA ALA A 24 -1.59 -9.89 -10.35
C ALA A 24 -0.23 -10.49 -10.01
N LEU A 25 0.56 -9.81 -9.17
CA LEU A 25 1.83 -10.32 -8.67
C LEU A 25 1.63 -11.60 -7.83
N ALA A 26 0.64 -11.60 -6.92
CA ALA A 26 0.33 -12.77 -6.12
C ALA A 26 -0.05 -13.97 -7.00
N ALA A 27 -0.94 -13.77 -7.98
CA ALA A 27 -1.33 -14.83 -8.92
C ALA A 27 -0.16 -15.35 -9.75
N ALA A 28 0.71 -14.46 -10.28
CA ALA A 28 1.84 -14.85 -11.11
C ALA A 28 3.00 -15.50 -10.34
N THR A 29 3.03 -15.36 -9.00
CA THR A 29 4.10 -15.91 -8.15
C THR A 29 3.62 -17.03 -7.22
N ASP A 30 2.37 -17.46 -7.34
CA ASP A 30 1.73 -18.43 -6.42
C ASP A 30 1.93 -18.00 -4.95
N ALA A 31 1.66 -16.72 -4.67
CA ALA A 31 1.80 -16.13 -3.35
C ALA A 31 0.42 -15.83 -2.73
N THR A 32 0.36 -15.84 -1.40
CA THR A 32 -0.83 -15.38 -0.67
C THR A 32 -0.99 -13.87 -0.83
N LEU A 33 -2.15 -13.42 -1.28
CA LEU A 33 -2.51 -12.01 -1.26
C LEU A 33 -3.03 -11.61 0.12
N VAL A 34 -2.44 -10.56 0.70
CA VAL A 34 -2.92 -9.91 1.93
C VAL A 34 -3.45 -8.54 1.53
N ALA A 35 -4.76 -8.48 1.31
CA ALA A 35 -5.43 -7.25 0.89
C ALA A 35 -5.63 -6.28 2.05
N ASP A 36 -5.56 -4.96 1.76
CA ASP A 36 -5.82 -3.90 2.73
C ASP A 36 -7.22 -4.06 3.35
N PRO A 37 -7.35 -4.14 4.68
CA PRO A 37 -8.62 -4.32 5.36
C PRO A 37 -9.47 -3.04 5.41
N ALA A 38 -8.98 -1.91 4.93
CA ALA A 38 -9.69 -0.62 4.98
C ALA A 38 -11.12 -0.67 4.39
N PRO A 39 -11.42 -1.40 3.29
CA PRO A 39 -12.79 -1.51 2.79
C PRO A 39 -13.78 -2.19 3.74
N ALA A 40 -13.30 -3.01 4.68
CA ALA A 40 -14.12 -3.67 5.69
C ALA A 40 -14.29 -2.84 6.98
N ASN A 41 -13.80 -1.61 6.99
CA ASN A 41 -13.86 -0.73 8.16
C ASN A 41 -15.32 -0.30 8.45
N PRO A 42 -15.89 -0.66 9.62
CA PRO A 42 -17.28 -0.33 9.94
C PRO A 42 -17.52 1.18 10.13
N PHE A 43 -16.46 1.97 10.33
CA PHE A 43 -16.55 3.41 10.49
C PHE A 43 -16.42 4.18 9.17
N LEU A 44 -16.27 3.49 8.02
CA LEU A 44 -15.97 4.14 6.75
C LEU A 44 -17.09 5.09 6.30
N ASP A 45 -18.35 4.65 6.39
CA ASP A 45 -19.50 5.47 6.02
C ASP A 45 -19.69 6.67 6.95
N ASP A 46 -19.46 6.47 8.25
CA ASP A 46 -19.56 7.55 9.24
C ASP A 46 -18.40 8.54 9.09
N TYR A 47 -17.19 8.05 8.82
CA TYR A 47 -16.05 8.89 8.49
C TYR A 47 -16.29 9.72 7.21
N ALA A 48 -16.98 9.14 6.23
CA ALA A 48 -17.37 9.88 5.02
C ALA A 48 -18.29 11.06 5.31
N ARG A 49 -19.24 10.87 6.24
CA ARG A 49 -20.23 11.91 6.61
C ARG A 49 -19.64 12.98 7.53
N ASP A 50 -18.85 12.56 8.51
CA ASP A 50 -18.23 13.44 9.51
C ASP A 50 -16.78 13.01 9.80
N PRO A 51 -15.82 13.41 8.95
CA PRO A 51 -14.42 13.03 9.11
C PRO A 51 -13.82 13.46 10.45
N ARG A 52 -14.22 14.63 10.98
CA ARG A 52 -13.66 15.13 12.24
C ARG A 52 -14.05 14.25 13.43
N ARG A 53 -15.24 13.70 13.43
CA ARG A 53 -15.76 12.89 14.52
C ARG A 53 -15.28 11.45 14.47
N TYR A 54 -15.12 10.88 13.27
CA TYR A 54 -14.89 9.45 13.11
C TYR A 54 -13.48 9.09 12.60
N ALA A 55 -12.61 10.08 12.35
CA ALA A 55 -11.26 9.83 11.86
C ALA A 55 -10.46 8.92 12.80
N PHE A 56 -10.50 9.19 14.11
CA PHE A 56 -9.72 8.41 15.07
C PHE A 56 -10.16 6.93 15.11
N GLN A 57 -11.47 6.67 15.17
CA GLN A 57 -12.02 5.31 15.15
C GLN A 57 -11.66 4.58 13.86
N ALA A 58 -11.79 5.26 12.72
CA ALA A 58 -11.45 4.69 11.42
C ALA A 58 -9.96 4.34 11.32
N GLN A 59 -9.08 5.22 11.77
CA GLN A 59 -7.62 5.00 11.71
C GLN A 59 -7.19 3.90 12.69
N VAL A 60 -7.71 3.87 13.91
CA VAL A 60 -7.38 2.82 14.88
C VAL A 60 -7.89 1.45 14.41
N TYR A 61 -9.08 1.38 13.81
CA TYR A 61 -9.55 0.13 13.22
C TYR A 61 -8.58 -0.40 12.15
N CYS A 62 -8.18 0.46 11.19
CA CYS A 62 -7.24 0.08 10.14
C CYS A 62 -5.90 -0.39 10.71
N LEU A 63 -5.35 0.35 11.68
CA LEU A 63 -4.12 -0.02 12.37
C LEU A 63 -4.18 -1.41 12.99
N LEU A 64 -5.24 -1.69 13.77
CA LEU A 64 -5.40 -2.98 14.45
C LEU A 64 -5.67 -4.12 13.47
N ALA A 65 -6.47 -3.89 12.43
CA ALA A 65 -6.75 -4.89 11.41
C ALA A 65 -5.49 -5.25 10.62
N ARG A 66 -4.68 -4.26 10.19
CA ARG A 66 -3.39 -4.49 9.54
C ARG A 66 -2.38 -5.15 10.47
N TYR A 67 -2.33 -4.73 11.75
CA TYR A 67 -1.48 -5.38 12.74
C TYR A 67 -1.78 -6.88 12.85
N ARG A 68 -3.05 -7.26 12.93
CA ARG A 68 -3.47 -8.66 12.96
C ARG A 68 -3.02 -9.43 11.72
N GLN A 69 -3.22 -8.87 10.53
CA GLN A 69 -2.75 -9.49 9.28
C GLN A 69 -1.23 -9.67 9.26
N GLN A 70 -0.47 -8.69 9.76
CA GLN A 70 1.00 -8.79 9.85
C GLN A 70 1.44 -9.91 10.81
N LEU A 71 0.73 -10.14 11.91
CA LEU A 71 1.02 -11.28 12.79
C LEU A 71 0.74 -12.61 12.09
N GLU A 72 -0.27 -12.70 11.23
CA GLU A 72 -0.56 -13.88 10.42
C GLU A 72 0.55 -14.13 9.37
N ILE A 73 1.08 -13.07 8.74
CA ILE A 73 2.24 -13.16 7.83
C ILE A 73 3.47 -13.72 8.54
N ALA A 74 3.69 -13.35 9.80
CA ALA A 74 4.83 -13.82 10.59
C ALA A 74 4.75 -15.31 10.96
N GLN A 75 3.57 -15.94 10.87
CA GLN A 75 3.39 -17.35 11.20
C GLN A 75 3.88 -18.24 10.04
N PRO A 76 4.71 -19.26 10.32
CA PRO A 76 5.14 -20.18 9.30
C PRO A 76 3.96 -21.06 8.86
N ASP A 77 3.62 -21.00 7.59
CA ASP A 77 2.72 -21.97 6.96
C ASP A 77 3.56 -23.03 6.23
N LEU A 78 3.57 -24.23 6.79
CA LEU A 78 4.40 -25.33 6.28
C LEU A 78 3.87 -25.92 4.96
N PHE A 79 2.61 -25.69 4.63
CA PHE A 79 1.93 -26.26 3.47
C PHE A 79 1.31 -25.20 2.54
N GLY A 80 1.49 -23.93 2.87
CA GLY A 80 0.92 -22.80 2.15
C GLY A 80 1.78 -22.33 0.97
N PRO A 81 1.31 -21.29 0.28
CA PRO A 81 2.00 -20.65 -0.85
C PRO A 81 3.42 -20.21 -0.52
N THR A 82 4.27 -20.16 -1.55
CA THR A 82 5.72 -19.91 -1.40
C THR A 82 6.08 -18.46 -1.09
N GLY A 83 5.11 -17.55 -1.05
CA GLY A 83 5.33 -16.13 -0.78
C GLY A 83 4.09 -15.43 -0.26
N VAL A 84 4.27 -14.15 0.08
CA VAL A 84 3.21 -13.22 0.48
C VAL A 84 3.34 -11.95 -0.33
N VAL A 85 2.22 -11.43 -0.82
CA VAL A 85 2.10 -10.10 -1.42
C VAL A 85 1.04 -9.33 -0.64
N ALA A 86 1.43 -8.21 0.00
CA ALA A 86 0.50 -7.29 0.62
C ALA A 86 0.30 -6.05 -0.29
N ASP A 87 -0.90 -5.46 -0.29
CA ASP A 87 -1.19 -4.22 -1.03
C ASP A 87 -1.12 -2.98 -0.12
N TYR A 88 -0.29 -3.05 0.90
CA TYR A 88 0.07 -1.95 1.79
C TYR A 88 1.42 -2.19 2.48
N VAL A 89 2.07 -1.11 2.92
CA VAL A 89 3.20 -1.13 3.85
C VAL A 89 2.73 -0.67 5.23
N PHE A 90 2.90 -1.49 6.27
CA PHE A 90 2.43 -1.13 7.62
C PHE A 90 3.03 0.19 8.14
N ALA A 91 4.30 0.45 7.85
CA ALA A 91 4.98 1.66 8.30
C ALA A 91 4.32 2.97 7.81
N ARG A 92 3.64 2.94 6.64
CA ARG A 92 2.93 4.11 6.10
C ARG A 92 1.64 4.46 6.84
N ASP A 93 1.14 3.59 7.70
CA ASP A 93 -0.15 3.79 8.38
C ASP A 93 -0.21 5.11 9.16
N ALA A 94 0.92 5.51 9.75
CA ALA A 94 1.04 6.79 10.44
C ALA A 94 0.81 8.01 9.54
N LEU A 95 1.07 7.93 8.23
CA LEU A 95 0.89 9.03 7.28
C LEU A 95 -0.61 9.38 7.11
N PHE A 96 -1.45 8.36 6.99
CA PHE A 96 -2.90 8.56 6.90
C PHE A 96 -3.46 9.16 8.18
N ALA A 97 -2.97 8.70 9.33
CA ALA A 97 -3.36 9.24 10.62
C ALA A 97 -2.91 10.70 10.78
N GLU A 98 -1.71 11.05 10.35
CA GLU A 98 -1.18 12.42 10.41
C GLU A 98 -2.02 13.41 9.60
N VAL A 99 -2.45 13.02 8.41
CA VAL A 99 -3.27 13.87 7.52
C VAL A 99 -4.71 14.01 8.03
N SER A 100 -5.23 13.04 8.77
CA SER A 100 -6.65 12.96 9.11
C SER A 100 -7.00 13.27 10.56
N LEU A 101 -6.06 13.13 11.50
CA LEU A 101 -6.32 13.25 12.93
C LEU A 101 -6.00 14.63 13.50
N ALA A 102 -6.72 15.04 14.53
CA ALA A 102 -6.34 16.18 15.33
C ALA A 102 -5.03 15.91 16.09
N PRO A 103 -4.23 16.96 16.44
CA PRO A 103 -2.90 16.76 17.03
C PRO A 103 -2.86 15.87 18.27
N GLY A 104 -3.85 15.96 19.16
CA GLY A 104 -3.94 15.11 20.35
C GLY A 104 -4.25 13.66 20.04
N GLU A 105 -5.15 13.42 19.06
CA GLU A 105 -5.51 12.08 18.57
C GLU A 105 -4.31 11.45 17.85
N PHE A 106 -3.62 12.21 17.04
CA PHE A 106 -2.42 11.73 16.34
C PHE A 106 -1.30 11.39 17.32
N ALA A 107 -1.10 12.18 18.37
CA ALA A 107 -0.13 11.86 19.41
C ALA A 107 -0.44 10.52 20.10
N LEU A 108 -1.72 10.24 20.40
CA LEU A 108 -2.15 8.95 20.95
C LEU A 108 -1.98 7.82 19.94
N TYR A 109 -2.40 8.02 18.69
CA TYR A 109 -2.24 7.06 17.60
C TYR A 109 -0.78 6.64 17.42
N ARG A 110 0.16 7.61 17.40
CA ARG A 110 1.61 7.33 17.30
C ARG A 110 2.13 6.45 18.43
N LYS A 111 1.65 6.65 19.67
CA LYS A 111 2.03 5.79 20.79
C LYS A 111 1.56 4.35 20.57
N ILE A 112 0.31 4.16 20.12
CA ILE A 112 -0.22 2.82 19.81
C ILE A 112 0.60 2.19 18.68
N HIS A 113 0.80 2.90 17.57
CA HIS A 113 1.59 2.43 16.43
C HIS A 113 3.01 2.01 16.84
N ALA A 114 3.69 2.82 17.67
CA ALA A 114 5.04 2.54 18.15
C ALA A 114 5.11 1.29 19.05
N LEU A 115 4.06 0.97 19.80
CA LEU A 115 3.98 -0.25 20.61
C LEU A 115 3.79 -1.52 19.76
N LEU A 116 3.12 -1.40 18.62
CA LEU A 116 2.78 -2.53 17.74
C LEU A 116 3.90 -2.86 16.74
N SER A 117 4.52 -1.83 16.16
CA SER A 117 5.46 -1.95 15.04
C SER A 117 6.67 -2.87 15.27
N PRO A 118 7.34 -2.91 16.45
CA PRO A 118 8.58 -3.68 16.62
C PRO A 118 8.44 -5.19 16.48
N ARG A 119 7.22 -5.71 16.52
CA ARG A 119 6.91 -7.15 16.47
C ARG A 119 6.54 -7.65 15.09
N LEU A 120 6.50 -6.76 14.10
CA LEU A 120 5.98 -7.09 12.77
C LEU A 120 7.09 -7.52 11.82
N PRO A 121 6.80 -8.45 10.89
CA PRO A 121 7.73 -8.83 9.85
C PRO A 121 7.99 -7.65 8.91
N ARG A 122 9.23 -7.53 8.44
CA ARG A 122 9.56 -6.57 7.40
C ARG A 122 9.44 -7.22 6.03
N PRO A 123 8.93 -6.52 5.01
CA PRO A 123 8.95 -7.06 3.65
C PRO A 123 10.39 -7.24 3.15
N ASP A 124 10.62 -8.27 2.34
CA ASP A 124 11.90 -8.48 1.64
C ASP A 124 12.08 -7.49 0.50
N LEU A 125 10.99 -6.91 0.02
CA LEU A 125 10.95 -5.87 -1.01
C LEU A 125 9.70 -5.02 -0.83
N VAL A 126 9.87 -3.71 -0.91
CA VAL A 126 8.77 -2.77 -1.08
C VAL A 126 8.73 -2.32 -2.55
N VAL A 127 7.56 -2.38 -3.16
CA VAL A 127 7.26 -1.84 -4.48
C VAL A 127 6.40 -0.59 -4.30
N TYR A 128 6.97 0.57 -4.54
CA TYR A 128 6.26 1.84 -4.45
C TYR A 128 5.82 2.30 -5.85
N LEU A 129 4.50 2.42 -6.05
CA LEU A 129 3.94 2.97 -7.26
C LEU A 129 3.79 4.48 -7.12
N THR A 130 4.32 5.23 -8.09
CA THR A 130 4.13 6.67 -8.18
C THR A 130 3.51 7.04 -9.52
N ALA A 131 2.84 8.17 -9.60
CA ALA A 131 2.35 8.75 -10.85
C ALA A 131 2.13 10.26 -10.70
N ASP A 132 2.06 10.96 -11.84
CA ASP A 132 1.76 12.38 -11.87
C ASP A 132 0.40 12.66 -11.23
N ARG A 133 0.29 13.75 -10.47
CA ARG A 133 -0.92 14.08 -9.69
C ARG A 133 -2.18 14.18 -10.56
N GLU A 134 -2.06 14.72 -11.75
CA GLU A 134 -3.19 14.82 -12.68
C GLU A 134 -3.67 13.44 -13.15
N VAL A 135 -2.73 12.51 -13.37
CA VAL A 135 -3.02 11.12 -13.73
C VAL A 135 -3.75 10.42 -12.58
N LEU A 136 -3.24 10.56 -11.35
CA LEU A 136 -3.90 10.00 -10.16
C LEU A 136 -5.33 10.54 -10.01
N ARG A 137 -5.51 11.86 -10.10
CA ARG A 137 -6.83 12.50 -10.02
C ARG A 137 -7.77 12.01 -11.11
N ALA A 138 -7.29 11.84 -12.35
CA ALA A 138 -8.10 11.32 -13.46
C ALA A 138 -8.54 9.87 -13.22
N ARG A 139 -7.64 9.01 -12.72
CA ARG A 139 -7.95 7.61 -12.39
C ARG A 139 -8.95 7.49 -11.25
N ILE A 140 -8.81 8.31 -10.20
CA ILE A 140 -9.74 8.35 -9.07
C ILE A 140 -11.14 8.76 -9.52
N ARG A 141 -11.27 9.78 -10.40
CA ARG A 141 -12.57 10.21 -10.92
C ARG A 141 -13.26 9.11 -11.74
N ARG A 142 -12.50 8.22 -12.39
CA ARG A 142 -13.04 7.08 -13.17
C ARG A 142 -13.39 5.89 -12.27
N SER A 143 -12.76 5.77 -11.11
CA SER A 143 -13.04 4.71 -10.14
C SER A 143 -14.47 4.89 -9.59
N VAL A 144 -15.29 3.84 -9.72
CA VAL A 144 -16.70 3.84 -9.28
C VAL A 144 -16.83 3.35 -7.84
N ALA A 145 -15.74 2.89 -7.21
CA ALA A 145 -15.76 2.34 -5.86
C ALA A 145 -16.23 3.38 -4.83
N ALA A 146 -17.20 3.01 -4.00
CA ALA A 146 -17.77 3.90 -2.98
C ALA A 146 -16.71 4.43 -2.00
N ALA A 147 -15.68 3.64 -1.72
CA ALA A 147 -14.54 4.03 -0.89
C ALA A 147 -13.77 5.23 -1.46
N ASP A 148 -13.67 5.33 -2.79
CA ASP A 148 -12.95 6.42 -3.45
C ASP A 148 -13.70 7.75 -3.38
N ARG A 149 -15.01 7.74 -3.14
CA ARG A 149 -15.84 8.96 -2.98
C ARG A 149 -15.63 9.65 -1.64
N VAL A 150 -15.10 8.93 -0.66
CA VAL A 150 -14.98 9.38 0.74
C VAL A 150 -13.78 10.32 0.91
N ILE A 151 -12.74 10.13 0.13
CA ILE A 151 -11.53 10.93 0.25
C ILE A 151 -11.63 12.14 -0.68
N LYS A 152 -11.69 13.34 -0.10
CA LYS A 152 -11.67 14.58 -0.89
C LYS A 152 -10.35 14.69 -1.66
N LEU A 153 -10.37 15.15 -2.90
CA LEU A 153 -9.18 15.23 -3.77
C LEU A 153 -7.99 15.99 -3.15
N ASN A 154 -8.27 17.04 -2.34
CA ASN A 154 -7.23 17.77 -1.64
C ASN A 154 -6.51 16.93 -0.56
N VAL A 155 -7.25 16.07 0.16
CA VAL A 155 -6.67 15.14 1.14
C VAL A 155 -5.82 14.11 0.41
N MET A 156 -6.24 13.67 -0.77
CA MET A 156 -5.48 12.74 -1.60
C MET A 156 -4.16 13.32 -2.10
N ASP A 157 -4.14 14.59 -2.46
CA ASP A 157 -2.90 15.28 -2.85
C ASP A 157 -1.93 15.41 -1.67
N GLN A 158 -2.43 15.74 -0.47
CA GLN A 158 -1.62 15.79 0.74
C GLN A 158 -1.05 14.41 1.08
N LEU A 159 -1.87 13.38 0.98
CA LEU A 159 -1.46 12.02 1.21
C LEU A 159 -0.40 11.55 0.19
N ALA A 160 -0.62 11.82 -1.10
CA ALA A 160 0.34 11.48 -2.14
C ALA A 160 1.70 12.17 -1.90
N HIS A 161 1.67 13.42 -1.47
CA HIS A 161 2.89 14.15 -1.12
C HIS A 161 3.61 13.52 0.08
N ALA A 162 2.88 13.26 1.17
CA ALA A 162 3.43 12.63 2.36
C ALA A 162 4.01 11.23 2.07
N MET A 163 3.36 10.46 1.17
CA MET A 163 3.86 9.16 0.73
C MET A 163 5.14 9.30 -0.09
N ASP A 164 5.21 10.26 -1.02
CA ASP A 164 6.41 10.51 -1.82
C ASP A 164 7.59 10.89 -0.92
N GLU A 165 7.40 11.76 0.09
CA GLU A 165 8.42 12.13 1.07
C GLU A 165 8.86 10.92 1.92
N PHE A 166 7.90 10.11 2.39
CA PHE A 166 8.19 8.92 3.16
C PHE A 166 9.04 7.92 2.37
N PHE A 167 8.63 7.60 1.14
CA PHE A 167 9.34 6.62 0.32
C PHE A 167 10.65 7.17 -0.25
N PHE A 168 10.79 8.48 -0.40
CA PHE A 168 12.06 9.12 -0.78
C PHE A 168 13.15 8.90 0.29
N SER A 169 12.76 8.88 1.57
CA SER A 169 13.68 8.64 2.70
C SER A 169 13.65 7.18 3.21
N TYR A 170 12.96 6.28 2.52
CA TYR A 170 12.78 4.91 2.98
C TYR A 170 14.05 4.07 2.78
N ASP A 171 14.58 3.54 3.89
CA ASP A 171 15.82 2.75 3.94
C ASP A 171 15.70 1.41 4.69
N GLN A 172 14.50 1.07 5.16
CA GLN A 172 14.31 -0.09 6.04
C GLN A 172 14.47 -1.44 5.32
N THR A 173 14.12 -1.49 4.04
CA THR A 173 14.21 -2.68 3.18
C THR A 173 14.45 -2.26 1.73
N PRO A 174 14.84 -3.18 0.83
CA PRO A 174 14.92 -2.86 -0.60
C PRO A 174 13.67 -2.21 -1.14
N LEU A 175 13.81 -1.15 -1.94
CA LEU A 175 12.73 -0.37 -2.51
C LEU A 175 12.81 -0.36 -4.05
N LEU A 176 11.71 -0.72 -4.71
CA LEU A 176 11.53 -0.57 -6.15
C LEU A 176 10.46 0.50 -6.40
N VAL A 177 10.86 1.65 -6.93
CA VAL A 177 9.94 2.73 -7.32
C VAL A 177 9.55 2.54 -8.78
N ILE A 178 8.24 2.42 -9.04
CA ILE A 178 7.69 2.27 -10.39
C ILE A 178 6.82 3.49 -10.72
N ASN A 179 7.20 4.24 -11.77
CA ASN A 179 6.36 5.32 -12.27
C ASN A 179 5.28 4.76 -13.20
N THR A 180 4.02 4.96 -12.82
CA THR A 180 2.84 4.48 -13.55
C THR A 180 2.11 5.59 -14.33
N SER A 181 2.71 6.78 -14.51
CA SER A 181 2.06 7.90 -15.19
C SER A 181 1.63 7.57 -16.62
N GLU A 182 2.45 6.82 -17.33
CA GLU A 182 2.19 6.40 -18.73
C GLU A 182 1.59 5.00 -18.85
N PHE A 183 1.36 4.32 -17.71
CA PHE A 183 0.91 2.95 -17.65
C PHE A 183 -0.21 2.77 -16.62
N ASP A 184 -1.35 2.27 -17.06
CA ASP A 184 -2.44 1.90 -16.17
C ASP A 184 -2.46 0.38 -15.93
N VAL A 185 -2.10 -0.03 -14.71
CA VAL A 185 -2.05 -1.44 -14.30
C VAL A 185 -3.39 -2.14 -14.51
N VAL A 186 -4.50 -1.40 -14.44
CA VAL A 186 -5.86 -1.94 -14.60
C VAL A 186 -6.24 -2.10 -16.07
N GLU A 187 -5.87 -1.12 -16.91
CA GLU A 187 -6.29 -1.06 -18.31
C GLU A 187 -5.34 -1.79 -19.26
N GLN A 188 -4.10 -2.07 -18.85
CA GLN A 188 -3.05 -2.62 -19.74
C GLN A 188 -2.41 -3.90 -19.17
N PRO A 189 -3.14 -5.00 -19.07
CA PRO A 189 -2.63 -6.25 -18.48
C PRO A 189 -1.41 -6.83 -19.24
N ASN A 190 -1.26 -6.56 -20.53
CA ASN A 190 -0.16 -7.08 -21.34
C ASN A 190 1.23 -6.54 -20.91
N GLN A 191 1.28 -5.36 -20.27
CA GLN A 191 2.52 -4.81 -19.75
C GLN A 191 2.83 -5.28 -18.32
N LEU A 192 1.87 -5.94 -17.69
CA LEU A 192 2.00 -6.40 -16.31
C LEU A 192 3.09 -7.47 -16.14
N GLU A 193 3.29 -8.32 -17.13
CA GLU A 193 4.37 -9.33 -17.11
C GLU A 193 5.75 -8.69 -17.00
N ALA A 194 5.98 -7.57 -17.70
CA ALA A 194 7.24 -6.83 -17.61
C ALA A 194 7.48 -6.28 -16.19
N PHE A 195 6.44 -5.78 -15.53
CA PHE A 195 6.54 -5.33 -14.13
C PHE A 195 6.85 -6.49 -13.19
N ILE A 196 6.17 -7.62 -13.36
CA ILE A 196 6.40 -8.81 -12.53
C ILE A 196 7.85 -9.28 -12.66
N GLU A 197 8.40 -9.29 -13.87
CA GLU A 197 9.80 -9.66 -14.11
C GLU A 197 10.79 -8.68 -13.45
N VAL A 198 10.51 -7.37 -13.48
CA VAL A 198 11.32 -6.37 -12.78
C VAL A 198 11.26 -6.59 -11.27
N ILE A 199 10.05 -6.81 -10.72
CA ILE A 199 9.84 -7.09 -9.29
C ILE A 199 10.56 -8.39 -8.87
N ARG A 200 10.49 -9.44 -9.71
CA ARG A 200 11.19 -10.71 -9.44
C ARG A 200 12.70 -10.55 -9.38
N LYS A 201 13.29 -9.63 -10.13
CA LYS A 201 14.73 -9.36 -10.19
C LYS A 201 15.22 -8.40 -9.10
N ALA A 202 14.36 -7.53 -8.58
CA ALA A 202 14.73 -6.57 -7.54
C ALA A 202 15.15 -7.28 -6.25
N ARG A 203 16.33 -6.93 -5.69
CA ARG A 203 16.91 -7.58 -4.50
C ARG A 203 17.45 -6.62 -3.45
N THR A 204 18.12 -5.56 -3.84
CA THR A 204 18.90 -4.71 -2.93
C THR A 204 18.78 -3.24 -3.30
N GLY A 205 18.92 -2.37 -2.29
CA GLY A 205 18.97 -0.93 -2.46
C GLY A 205 17.68 -0.31 -3.00
N VAL A 206 17.80 0.92 -3.49
CA VAL A 206 16.70 1.65 -4.13
C VAL A 206 16.87 1.54 -5.64
N GLN A 207 15.82 1.09 -6.32
CA GLN A 207 15.78 0.93 -7.76
C GLN A 207 14.60 1.72 -8.33
N HIS A 208 14.78 2.35 -9.48
CA HIS A 208 13.73 3.09 -10.17
C HIS A 208 13.45 2.42 -11.52
N TYR A 209 12.16 2.22 -11.80
CA TYR A 209 11.70 1.68 -13.07
C TYR A 209 10.65 2.61 -13.68
N ARG A 210 10.91 3.02 -14.91
CA ARG A 210 9.96 3.74 -15.74
C ARG A 210 9.70 2.92 -17.00
N PRO A 211 8.46 2.46 -17.23
CA PRO A 211 8.12 1.75 -18.45
C PRO A 211 8.32 2.67 -19.66
N ILE A 212 8.95 2.13 -20.69
CA ILE A 212 9.07 2.83 -21.97
C ILE A 212 7.81 2.46 -22.77
N ARG A 213 7.10 3.45 -23.31
CA ARG A 213 6.01 3.18 -24.27
C ARG A 213 6.57 2.31 -25.40
N GLY A 214 6.10 1.05 -25.47
CA GLY A 214 6.33 0.25 -26.67
C GLY A 214 5.74 0.99 -27.88
N ARG A 215 6.54 1.15 -28.92
CA ARG A 215 6.08 1.65 -30.22
C ARG A 215 5.05 0.71 -30.81
#